data_46e7ba061a8ac2aa3b65bc2c73e994f7
#
_entry.id   46e7ba061a8ac2aa3b65bc2c73e994f7
#
_cell.length_a   1.000
_cell.length_b   1.000
_cell.length_c   1.000
_cell.angle_alpha   90.00
_cell.angle_beta   90.00
_cell.angle_gamma   90.00
#
_symmetry.space_group_name_H-M   'P 1'
#
loop_
_entity.id
_entity.type
_entity.pdbx_description
1 polymer ?
#
loop_
_entity_poly.entity_id
_entity_poly.type
_entity_poly.pdbx_seq_one_letter_code
_entity_poly.pdbx_strand_id
1 'polypeptide(L)'
;MSWSTVRERLRTSYDRLVTPVLRTPLVSRLVFREHLVREEFFRRLISRTGNFGHVEWLGRPIWQNVLDLWTIQETIHEVGPELLIESGTNRGGSALFYAHLFDLLGRGRVVTIDVERMHDLAHPRITFLAGSSTSDEVAGRVRREAAAAQGPVLVILDSDHAMAHVRLELDLYAPLVTPGSFCLVQDGVIDTLNCFALGRPGPLPAIEDFLKSHPEFEVDCDRCDRFLISHHPRGWLRRCERDRALVDPG
;
A
#
# COMPACT_ATOMS: atom_id res chain seq x y z
N MET A 1 47.70 -4.97 -17.99
CA MET A 1 46.48 -5.19 -17.15
C MET A 1 45.41 -4.28 -17.68
N SER A 2 44.27 -4.82 -18.13
CA SER A 2 43.22 -3.96 -18.71
C SER A 2 42.50 -3.17 -17.62
N TRP A 3 41.99 -1.98 -17.95
CA TRP A 3 41.17 -1.16 -17.03
C TRP A 3 39.94 -1.91 -16.52
N SER A 4 39.37 -2.83 -17.26
CA SER A 4 38.29 -3.72 -16.86
C SER A 4 38.69 -4.62 -15.69
N THR A 5 39.88 -5.23 -15.77
CA THR A 5 40.41 -6.13 -14.71
C THR A 5 40.69 -5.36 -13.40
N VAL A 6 41.17 -4.11 -13.49
CA VAL A 6 41.41 -3.26 -12.32
C VAL A 6 40.08 -2.86 -11.66
N ARG A 7 39.07 -2.45 -12.45
CA ARG A 7 37.74 -2.12 -11.94
C ARG A 7 37.09 -3.32 -11.24
N GLU A 8 37.18 -4.49 -11.81
CA GLU A 8 36.59 -5.69 -11.26
C GLU A 8 37.23 -6.10 -9.92
N ARG A 9 38.56 -6.02 -9.82
CA ARG A 9 39.29 -6.25 -8.56
C ARG A 9 38.94 -5.22 -7.49
N LEU A 10 38.85 -3.95 -7.83
CA LEU A 10 38.45 -2.89 -6.88
C LEU A 10 37.01 -3.09 -6.40
N ARG A 11 36.09 -3.45 -7.29
CA ARG A 11 34.69 -3.76 -6.96
C ARG A 11 34.61 -4.96 -6.00
N THR A 12 35.32 -6.05 -6.32
CA THR A 12 35.37 -7.26 -5.47
C THR A 12 35.95 -6.98 -4.08
N SER A 13 37.00 -6.15 -4.00
CA SER A 13 37.59 -5.75 -2.73
C SER A 13 36.65 -4.84 -1.91
N TYR A 14 35.98 -3.90 -2.56
CA TYR A 14 34.97 -3.05 -1.93
C TYR A 14 33.81 -3.90 -1.37
N ASP A 15 33.27 -4.80 -2.18
CA ASP A 15 32.17 -5.67 -1.79
C ASP A 15 32.53 -6.60 -0.62
N ARG A 16 33.79 -7.06 -0.53
CA ARG A 16 34.25 -7.94 0.54
C ARG A 16 34.55 -7.23 1.85
N LEU A 17 35.10 -6.02 1.80
CA LEU A 17 35.62 -5.33 2.98
C LEU A 17 34.68 -4.24 3.49
N VAL A 18 34.08 -3.49 2.59
CA VAL A 18 33.27 -2.30 2.94
C VAL A 18 31.80 -2.66 3.09
N THR A 19 31.25 -3.47 2.22
CA THR A 19 29.82 -3.83 2.25
C THR A 19 29.38 -4.49 3.56
N PRO A 20 30.11 -5.45 4.17
CA PRO A 20 29.69 -6.03 5.44
C PRO A 20 29.64 -5.03 6.59
N VAL A 21 30.60 -4.08 6.63
CA VAL A 21 30.65 -3.04 7.66
C VAL A 21 29.49 -2.06 7.49
N LEU A 22 29.21 -1.64 6.26
CA LEU A 22 28.10 -0.74 5.95
C LEU A 22 26.72 -1.38 6.17
N ARG A 23 26.64 -2.71 6.13
CA ARG A 23 25.39 -3.46 6.40
C ARG A 23 25.09 -3.63 7.88
N THR A 24 26.00 -3.28 8.79
CA THR A 24 25.67 -3.33 10.21
C THR A 24 24.62 -2.26 10.53
N PRO A 25 23.53 -2.60 11.27
CA PRO A 25 22.42 -1.66 11.54
C PRO A 25 22.88 -0.35 12.17
N LEU A 26 23.91 -0.41 13.04
CA LEU A 26 24.46 0.77 13.70
C LEU A 26 25.17 1.71 12.72
N VAL A 27 26.01 1.16 11.84
CA VAL A 27 26.76 1.95 10.85
C VAL A 27 25.83 2.50 9.78
N SER A 28 24.85 1.70 9.34
CA SER A 28 23.82 2.14 8.40
C SER A 28 23.06 3.36 8.93
N ARG A 29 22.57 3.31 10.18
CA ARG A 29 21.87 4.44 10.81
C ARG A 29 22.75 5.69 10.97
N LEU A 30 24.04 5.54 11.31
CA LEU A 30 24.96 6.65 11.53
C LEU A 30 25.47 7.27 10.22
N VAL A 31 25.79 6.44 9.22
CA VAL A 31 26.44 6.89 7.98
C VAL A 31 25.41 7.35 6.95
N PHE A 32 24.32 6.64 6.78
CA PHE A 32 23.38 6.89 5.66
C PHE A 32 22.22 7.81 6.01
N ARG A 33 22.02 8.18 7.30
CA ARG A 33 20.89 9.04 7.71
C ARG A 33 19.62 8.68 6.93
N GLU A 34 19.13 7.49 7.14
CA GLU A 34 18.08 6.83 6.34
C GLU A 34 16.91 7.77 5.97
N HIS A 35 16.48 8.64 6.91
CA HIS A 35 15.43 9.62 6.64
C HIS A 35 15.80 10.62 5.53
N LEU A 36 17.08 11.03 5.40
CA LEU A 36 17.52 11.94 4.34
C LEU A 36 17.57 11.22 2.99
N VAL A 37 17.91 9.93 2.98
CA VAL A 37 17.88 9.11 1.78
C VAL A 37 16.46 8.95 1.28
N ARG A 38 15.50 8.66 2.18
CA ARG A 38 14.08 8.59 1.86
C ARG A 38 13.55 9.91 1.33
N GLU A 39 13.80 11.03 2.03
CA GLU A 39 13.37 12.37 1.62
C GLU A 39 13.90 12.73 0.22
N GLU A 40 15.20 12.54 -0.04
CA GLU A 40 15.80 12.85 -1.33
C GLU A 40 15.31 11.91 -2.44
N PHE A 41 15.10 10.63 -2.13
CA PHE A 41 14.53 9.67 -3.09
C PHE A 41 13.13 10.13 -3.51
N PHE A 42 12.23 10.39 -2.56
CA PHE A 42 10.87 10.81 -2.87
C PHE A 42 10.83 12.13 -3.63
N ARG A 43 11.62 13.13 -3.19
CA ARG A 43 11.71 14.40 -3.88
C ARG A 43 12.10 14.25 -5.36
N ARG A 44 13.06 13.37 -5.65
CA ARG A 44 13.49 13.07 -7.03
C ARG A 44 12.45 12.26 -7.79
N LEU A 45 11.88 11.24 -7.17
CA LEU A 45 10.87 10.39 -7.78
C LEU A 45 9.65 11.22 -8.19
N ILE A 46 9.11 12.00 -7.26
CA ILE A 46 7.98 12.91 -7.50
C ILE A 46 8.29 13.87 -8.66
N SER A 47 9.47 14.50 -8.65
CA SER A 47 9.89 15.42 -9.72
C SER A 47 10.01 14.71 -11.09
N ARG A 48 10.54 13.48 -11.12
CA ARG A 48 10.75 12.70 -12.35
C ARG A 48 9.49 12.10 -12.92
N THR A 49 8.52 11.80 -12.07
CA THR A 49 7.27 11.13 -12.45
C THR A 49 6.07 12.09 -12.54
N GLY A 50 6.29 13.39 -12.40
CA GLY A 50 5.19 14.35 -12.35
C GLY A 50 4.20 14.04 -11.22
N ASN A 51 4.70 13.81 -10.02
CA ASN A 51 3.94 13.34 -8.85
C ASN A 51 3.18 12.03 -9.14
N PHE A 52 3.89 11.04 -9.69
CA PHE A 52 3.38 9.73 -10.14
C PHE A 52 2.39 9.75 -11.31
N GLY A 53 1.99 10.94 -11.81
CA GLY A 53 1.06 11.06 -12.93
C GLY A 53 1.59 10.46 -14.26
N HIS A 54 2.92 10.24 -14.37
CA HIS A 54 3.57 9.60 -15.52
C HIS A 54 3.96 8.14 -15.24
N VAL A 55 3.49 7.55 -14.14
CA VAL A 55 3.63 6.12 -13.90
C VAL A 55 2.41 5.43 -14.49
N GLU A 56 2.64 4.48 -15.40
CA GLU A 56 1.58 3.85 -16.16
C GLU A 56 1.59 2.33 -16.03
N TRP A 57 0.41 1.73 -16.02
CA TRP A 57 0.20 0.31 -16.23
C TRP A 57 -0.44 0.07 -17.58
N LEU A 58 0.34 -0.47 -18.53
CA LEU A 58 -0.08 -0.74 -19.91
C LEU A 58 -0.74 0.48 -20.60
N GLY A 59 -0.10 1.65 -20.44
CA GLY A 59 -0.55 2.91 -21.04
C GLY A 59 -1.65 3.63 -20.26
N ARG A 60 -2.02 3.17 -19.06
CA ARG A 60 -2.98 3.84 -18.19
C ARG A 60 -2.29 4.40 -16.93
N PRO A 61 -2.44 5.70 -16.65
CA PRO A 61 -1.86 6.31 -15.45
C PRO A 61 -2.33 5.61 -14.17
N ILE A 62 -1.37 5.20 -13.33
CA ILE A 62 -1.66 4.42 -12.12
C ILE A 62 -1.45 5.21 -10.83
N TRP A 63 -0.70 6.30 -10.84
CA TRP A 63 -0.46 7.19 -9.70
C TRP A 63 0.10 6.49 -8.45
N GLN A 64 0.91 5.48 -8.63
CA GLN A 64 1.47 4.65 -7.57
C GLN A 64 3.00 4.61 -7.62
N ASN A 65 3.63 4.47 -6.46
CA ASN A 65 5.03 4.09 -6.39
C ASN A 65 5.20 2.62 -6.83
N VAL A 66 6.07 2.38 -7.79
CA VAL A 66 6.29 1.04 -8.36
C VAL A 66 6.76 0.00 -7.34
N LEU A 67 7.48 0.40 -6.27
CA LEU A 67 7.89 -0.50 -5.20
C LEU A 67 6.68 -0.96 -4.36
N ASP A 68 5.74 -0.07 -4.11
CA ASP A 68 4.51 -0.40 -3.39
C ASP A 68 3.60 -1.30 -4.23
N LEU A 69 3.51 -1.07 -5.56
CA LEU A 69 2.81 -1.99 -6.47
C LEU A 69 3.37 -3.40 -6.40
N TRP A 70 4.69 -3.54 -6.25
CA TRP A 70 5.30 -4.86 -6.11
C TRP A 70 4.87 -5.53 -4.80
N THR A 71 4.87 -4.83 -3.68
CA THR A 71 4.39 -5.34 -2.38
C THR A 71 2.90 -5.71 -2.46
N ILE A 72 2.08 -4.91 -3.14
CA ILE A 72 0.66 -5.18 -3.34
C ILE A 72 0.46 -6.47 -4.13
N GLN A 73 1.21 -6.68 -5.24
CA GLN A 73 1.06 -7.92 -6.02
C GLN A 73 1.51 -9.16 -5.24
N GLU A 74 2.61 -9.09 -4.46
CA GLU A 74 3.04 -10.18 -3.57
C GLU A 74 1.93 -10.52 -2.57
N THR A 75 1.29 -9.50 -1.98
CA THR A 75 0.18 -9.67 -1.03
C THR A 75 -1.07 -10.25 -1.69
N ILE A 76 -1.43 -9.79 -2.89
CA ILE A 76 -2.55 -10.37 -3.66
C ILE A 76 -2.30 -11.85 -3.96
N HIS A 77 -1.07 -12.22 -4.32
CA HIS A 77 -0.70 -13.62 -4.55
C HIS A 77 -0.81 -14.46 -3.28
N GLU A 78 -0.28 -13.96 -2.16
CA GLU A 78 -0.26 -14.66 -0.86
C GLU A 78 -1.67 -14.87 -0.29
N VAL A 79 -2.46 -13.79 -0.24
CA VAL A 79 -3.83 -13.81 0.32
C VAL A 79 -4.80 -14.52 -0.64
N GLY A 80 -4.61 -14.35 -1.94
CA GLY A 80 -5.51 -14.84 -2.97
C GLY A 80 -6.94 -14.33 -2.82
N PRO A 81 -7.17 -13.01 -2.68
CA PRO A 81 -8.49 -12.49 -2.37
C PRO A 81 -9.50 -12.82 -3.47
N GLU A 82 -10.72 -13.14 -3.06
CA GLU A 82 -11.88 -13.22 -3.96
C GLU A 82 -12.38 -11.82 -4.29
N LEU A 83 -12.31 -10.91 -3.32
CA LEU A 83 -12.73 -9.53 -3.48
C LEU A 83 -11.62 -8.58 -2.99
N LEU A 84 -11.22 -7.66 -3.87
CA LEU A 84 -10.44 -6.48 -3.53
C LEU A 84 -11.36 -5.26 -3.58
N ILE A 85 -11.41 -4.51 -2.50
CA ILE A 85 -12.14 -3.23 -2.40
C ILE A 85 -11.11 -2.11 -2.42
N GLU A 86 -11.28 -1.15 -3.33
CA GLU A 86 -10.45 0.04 -3.44
C GLU A 86 -11.29 1.30 -3.28
N SER A 87 -10.87 2.25 -2.45
CA SER A 87 -11.35 3.64 -2.53
C SER A 87 -10.31 4.48 -3.26
N GLY A 88 -10.75 5.36 -4.19
CA GLY A 88 -9.87 6.15 -5.04
C GLY A 88 -9.52 5.48 -6.37
N THR A 89 -10.48 5.41 -7.29
CA THR A 89 -10.27 4.82 -8.63
C THR A 89 -9.43 5.70 -9.54
N ASN A 90 -9.58 7.03 -9.44
CA ASN A 90 -8.92 8.03 -10.28
C ASN A 90 -9.02 7.66 -11.78
N ARG A 91 -7.91 7.51 -12.49
CA ARG A 91 -7.85 7.12 -13.91
C ARG A 91 -8.02 5.63 -14.15
N GLY A 92 -8.20 4.82 -13.11
CA GLY A 92 -8.46 3.39 -13.17
C GLY A 92 -7.22 2.52 -13.37
N GLY A 93 -6.02 3.08 -13.24
CA GLY A 93 -4.78 2.32 -13.46
C GLY A 93 -4.54 1.25 -12.40
N SER A 94 -4.78 1.55 -11.13
CA SER A 94 -4.67 0.62 -10.00
C SER A 94 -5.71 -0.51 -10.11
N ALA A 95 -6.98 -0.17 -10.33
CA ALA A 95 -8.03 -1.16 -10.53
C ALA A 95 -7.73 -2.11 -11.70
N LEU A 96 -7.18 -1.59 -12.82
CA LEU A 96 -6.76 -2.41 -13.95
C LEU A 96 -5.58 -3.31 -13.60
N PHE A 97 -4.60 -2.80 -12.86
CA PHE A 97 -3.46 -3.59 -12.38
C PHE A 97 -3.93 -4.77 -11.54
N TYR A 98 -4.82 -4.57 -10.57
CA TYR A 98 -5.37 -5.64 -9.73
C TYR A 98 -6.19 -6.65 -10.56
N ALA A 99 -7.01 -6.15 -11.48
CA ALA A 99 -7.81 -7.02 -12.34
C ALA A 99 -6.96 -7.92 -13.24
N HIS A 100 -5.86 -7.41 -13.79
CA HIS A 100 -4.90 -8.21 -14.56
C HIS A 100 -4.17 -9.26 -13.70
N LEU A 101 -3.85 -8.94 -12.44
CA LEU A 101 -3.33 -9.95 -11.52
C LEU A 101 -4.36 -11.05 -11.27
N PHE A 102 -5.63 -10.70 -11.11
CA PHE A 102 -6.71 -11.68 -10.96
C PHE A 102 -6.96 -12.50 -12.24
N ASP A 103 -6.71 -11.94 -13.43
CA ASP A 103 -6.73 -12.74 -14.67
C ASP A 103 -5.62 -13.79 -14.67
N LEU A 104 -4.41 -13.41 -14.29
CA LEU A 104 -3.28 -14.33 -14.17
C LEU A 104 -3.50 -15.42 -13.11
N LEU A 105 -4.17 -15.08 -12.01
CA LEU A 105 -4.49 -16.01 -10.93
C LEU A 105 -5.75 -16.84 -11.21
N GLY A 106 -6.52 -16.51 -12.26
CA GLY A 106 -7.75 -17.20 -12.63
C GLY A 106 -8.93 -16.96 -11.67
N ARG A 107 -8.80 -16.06 -10.68
CA ARG A 107 -9.80 -15.78 -9.64
C ARG A 107 -9.71 -14.35 -9.15
N GLY A 108 -10.74 -13.90 -8.43
CA GLY A 108 -10.81 -12.59 -7.81
C GLY A 108 -11.50 -11.55 -8.68
N ARG A 109 -11.98 -10.49 -8.01
CA ARG A 109 -12.62 -9.32 -8.62
C ARG A 109 -12.32 -8.07 -7.82
N VAL A 110 -12.51 -6.92 -8.43
CA VAL A 110 -12.27 -5.58 -7.86
C VAL A 110 -13.59 -4.84 -7.77
N VAL A 111 -13.87 -4.27 -6.62
CA VAL A 111 -14.85 -3.18 -6.45
C VAL A 111 -14.08 -1.92 -6.16
N THR A 112 -14.17 -0.93 -7.03
CA THR A 112 -13.45 0.34 -6.90
C THR A 112 -14.43 1.51 -6.84
N ILE A 113 -14.11 2.52 -6.02
CA ILE A 113 -15.00 3.60 -5.63
C ILE A 113 -14.34 4.93 -5.95
N ASP A 114 -15.06 5.86 -6.58
CA ASP A 114 -14.65 7.24 -6.68
C ASP A 114 -15.87 8.17 -6.76
N VAL A 115 -15.70 9.42 -6.35
CA VAL A 115 -16.75 10.45 -6.43
C VAL A 115 -17.11 10.77 -7.88
N GLU A 116 -16.13 10.65 -8.78
CA GLU A 116 -16.27 10.92 -10.21
C GLU A 116 -15.64 9.81 -11.05
N ARG A 117 -16.28 9.48 -12.16
CA ARG A 117 -15.73 8.55 -13.14
C ARG A 117 -14.83 9.27 -14.14
N MET A 118 -13.52 9.27 -13.87
CA MET A 118 -12.50 9.88 -14.73
C MET A 118 -11.86 8.91 -15.73
N HIS A 119 -12.52 7.80 -16.04
CA HIS A 119 -12.01 6.74 -16.91
C HIS A 119 -13.11 6.08 -17.75
N ASP A 120 -12.70 5.48 -18.84
CA ASP A 120 -13.52 4.65 -19.74
C ASP A 120 -13.31 3.14 -19.49
N LEU A 121 -12.65 2.79 -18.39
CA LEU A 121 -12.27 1.41 -18.07
C LEU A 121 -13.50 0.49 -18.04
N ALA A 122 -13.44 -0.55 -18.84
CA ALA A 122 -14.39 -1.67 -18.81
C ALA A 122 -13.60 -2.98 -18.74
N HIS A 123 -13.78 -3.72 -17.66
CA HIS A 123 -13.12 -5.01 -17.45
C HIS A 123 -14.06 -5.95 -16.70
N PRO A 124 -14.16 -7.25 -17.07
CA PRO A 124 -15.15 -8.17 -16.48
C PRO A 124 -14.97 -8.37 -14.97
N ARG A 125 -13.77 -8.15 -14.44
CA ARG A 125 -13.47 -8.27 -13.01
C ARG A 125 -13.60 -6.97 -12.23
N ILE A 126 -13.95 -5.83 -12.87
CA ILE A 126 -14.03 -4.53 -12.21
C ILE A 126 -15.47 -4.05 -12.13
N THR A 127 -15.90 -3.74 -10.92
CA THR A 127 -17.16 -3.03 -10.67
C THR A 127 -16.80 -1.64 -10.14
N PHE A 128 -17.18 -0.59 -10.88
CA PHE A 128 -17.02 0.80 -10.45
C PHE A 128 -18.29 1.29 -9.76
N LEU A 129 -18.10 1.92 -8.59
CA LEU A 129 -19.14 2.58 -7.80
C LEU A 129 -18.89 4.08 -7.78
N ALA A 130 -19.78 4.86 -8.38
CA ALA A 130 -19.73 6.32 -8.31
C ALA A 130 -20.35 6.81 -6.99
N GLY A 131 -19.64 7.70 -6.30
CA GLY A 131 -20.07 8.35 -5.07
C GLY A 131 -18.95 8.44 -4.02
N SER A 132 -19.21 9.17 -2.94
CA SER A 132 -18.26 9.25 -1.83
C SER A 132 -18.14 7.89 -1.15
N SER A 133 -16.90 7.44 -0.91
CA SER A 133 -16.58 6.21 -0.17
C SER A 133 -17.18 6.22 1.25
N THR A 134 -17.35 7.40 1.84
CA THR A 134 -17.91 7.55 3.19
C THR A 134 -19.44 7.74 3.21
N SER A 135 -20.12 7.71 2.05
CA SER A 135 -21.57 7.79 2.02
C SER A 135 -22.23 6.45 2.41
N ASP A 136 -23.39 6.53 3.10
CA ASP A 136 -24.15 5.33 3.51
C ASP A 136 -24.55 4.45 2.31
N GLU A 137 -24.88 5.08 1.18
CA GLU A 137 -25.27 4.39 -0.05
C GLU A 137 -24.13 3.53 -0.56
N VAL A 138 -22.95 4.13 -0.78
CA VAL A 138 -21.76 3.43 -1.32
C VAL A 138 -21.26 2.38 -0.34
N ALA A 139 -21.11 2.75 0.95
CA ALA A 139 -20.69 1.82 1.99
C ALA A 139 -21.68 0.65 2.15
N GLY A 140 -22.98 0.90 2.00
CA GLY A 140 -23.99 -0.15 1.99
C GLY A 140 -23.88 -1.10 0.80
N ARG A 141 -23.54 -0.59 -0.39
CA ARG A 141 -23.27 -1.43 -1.59
C ARG A 141 -22.03 -2.29 -1.40
N VAL A 142 -20.93 -1.69 -0.91
CA VAL A 142 -19.67 -2.42 -0.67
C VAL A 142 -19.85 -3.50 0.39
N ARG A 143 -20.60 -3.24 1.46
CA ARG A 143 -20.93 -4.27 2.46
C ARG A 143 -21.67 -5.47 1.86
N ARG A 144 -22.58 -5.23 0.91
CA ARG A 144 -23.27 -6.34 0.20
C ARG A 144 -22.33 -7.15 -0.68
N GLU A 145 -21.39 -6.46 -1.39
CA GLU A 145 -20.36 -7.12 -2.18
C GLU A 145 -19.43 -8.00 -1.31
N ALA A 146 -19.02 -7.47 -0.15
CA ALA A 146 -18.19 -8.20 0.80
C ALA A 146 -18.93 -9.39 1.42
N ALA A 147 -20.22 -9.22 1.77
CA ALA A 147 -21.03 -10.30 2.33
C ALA A 147 -21.32 -11.42 1.30
N ALA A 148 -21.29 -11.12 0.01
CA ALA A 148 -21.46 -12.11 -1.07
C ALA A 148 -20.16 -12.86 -1.38
N ALA A 149 -19.00 -12.38 -0.97
CA ALA A 149 -17.73 -13.03 -1.20
C ALA A 149 -17.62 -14.32 -0.38
N GLN A 150 -17.14 -15.40 -1.02
CA GLN A 150 -16.97 -16.73 -0.39
C GLN A 150 -15.50 -16.97 0.02
N GLY A 151 -14.60 -16.04 -0.31
CA GLY A 151 -13.17 -16.11 -0.04
C GLY A 151 -12.63 -14.84 0.63
N PRO A 152 -11.30 -14.70 0.72
CA PRO A 152 -10.70 -13.58 1.41
C PRO A 152 -11.06 -12.23 0.78
N VAL A 153 -11.27 -11.23 1.64
CA VAL A 153 -11.52 -9.83 1.27
C VAL A 153 -10.30 -9.00 1.67
N LEU A 154 -9.74 -8.26 0.71
CA LEU A 154 -8.64 -7.30 0.88
C LEU A 154 -9.16 -5.88 0.62
N VAL A 155 -8.75 -4.91 1.42
CA VAL A 155 -9.15 -3.51 1.29
C VAL A 155 -7.93 -2.63 1.04
N ILE A 156 -8.05 -1.66 0.13
CA ILE A 156 -7.05 -0.62 -0.15
C ILE A 156 -7.76 0.74 -0.07
N LEU A 157 -7.29 1.61 0.81
CA LEU A 157 -7.80 2.97 1.00
C LEU A 157 -6.82 3.95 0.39
N ASP A 158 -7.21 4.57 -0.73
CA ASP A 158 -6.40 5.46 -1.57
C ASP A 158 -7.22 6.64 -2.13
N SER A 159 -8.14 7.18 -1.35
CA SER A 159 -9.03 8.27 -1.77
C SER A 159 -8.54 9.64 -1.30
N ASP A 160 -9.22 10.24 -0.32
CA ASP A 160 -8.81 11.47 0.35
C ASP A 160 -7.90 11.13 1.53
N HIS A 161 -6.71 11.70 1.56
CA HIS A 161 -5.68 11.39 2.56
C HIS A 161 -5.80 12.25 3.83
N ALA A 162 -6.84 13.07 3.98
CA ALA A 162 -7.07 13.80 5.21
C ALA A 162 -7.42 12.85 6.37
N MET A 163 -6.79 13.06 7.54
CA MET A 163 -6.99 12.22 8.73
C MET A 163 -8.45 11.87 9.01
N ALA A 164 -9.35 12.86 8.95
CA ALA A 164 -10.76 12.66 9.27
C ALA A 164 -11.45 11.73 8.26
N HIS A 165 -11.12 11.85 6.98
CA HIS A 165 -11.69 11.00 5.93
C HIS A 165 -11.17 9.56 6.05
N VAL A 166 -9.84 9.40 6.17
CA VAL A 166 -9.22 8.08 6.35
C VAL A 166 -9.76 7.36 7.59
N ARG A 167 -10.02 8.10 8.69
CA ARG A 167 -10.60 7.51 9.90
C ARG A 167 -12.01 6.96 9.65
N LEU A 168 -12.84 7.69 8.90
CA LEU A 168 -14.18 7.23 8.52
C LEU A 168 -14.11 6.00 7.59
N GLU A 169 -13.20 6.00 6.61
CA GLU A 169 -13.02 4.84 5.74
C GLU A 169 -12.54 3.60 6.51
N LEU A 170 -11.61 3.76 7.45
CA LEU A 170 -11.18 2.67 8.33
C LEU A 170 -12.36 2.08 9.11
N ASP A 171 -13.22 2.91 9.68
CA ASP A 171 -14.41 2.44 10.41
C ASP A 171 -15.41 1.69 9.52
N LEU A 172 -15.53 2.09 8.26
CA LEU A 172 -16.48 1.50 7.31
C LEU A 172 -15.96 0.22 6.65
N TYR A 173 -14.67 0.17 6.30
CA TYR A 173 -14.12 -0.85 5.41
C TYR A 173 -13.18 -1.84 6.09
N ALA A 174 -12.43 -1.46 7.14
CA ALA A 174 -11.58 -2.42 7.83
C ALA A 174 -12.36 -3.62 8.41
N PRO A 175 -13.59 -3.46 8.95
CA PRO A 175 -14.39 -4.61 9.39
C PRO A 175 -14.74 -5.62 8.30
N LEU A 176 -14.64 -5.25 7.01
CA LEU A 176 -14.91 -6.13 5.86
C LEU A 176 -13.73 -7.03 5.52
N VAL A 177 -12.53 -6.68 5.95
CA VAL A 177 -11.32 -7.49 5.76
C VAL A 177 -11.50 -8.84 6.46
N THR A 178 -11.21 -9.94 5.80
CA THR A 178 -11.28 -11.26 6.44
C THR A 178 -10.06 -11.50 7.34
N PRO A 179 -10.16 -12.32 8.41
CA PRO A 179 -9.00 -12.73 9.19
C PRO A 179 -7.86 -13.28 8.31
N GLY A 180 -6.63 -12.88 8.59
CA GLY A 180 -5.44 -13.22 7.80
C GLY A 180 -5.20 -12.34 6.58
N SER A 181 -6.18 -11.52 6.17
CA SER A 181 -6.06 -10.53 5.09
C SER A 181 -5.68 -9.14 5.61
N PHE A 182 -5.69 -8.14 4.73
CA PHE A 182 -5.15 -6.80 4.99
C PHE A 182 -6.12 -5.67 4.65
N CYS A 183 -6.04 -4.59 5.44
CA CYS A 183 -6.43 -3.25 5.05
C CYS A 183 -5.17 -2.44 4.78
N LEU A 184 -4.90 -2.07 3.53
CA LEU A 184 -3.83 -1.16 3.17
C LEU A 184 -4.36 0.28 3.19
N VAL A 185 -3.78 1.12 4.05
CA VAL A 185 -4.01 2.57 4.05
C VAL A 185 -2.84 3.23 3.37
N GLN A 186 -3.10 3.90 2.26
CA GLN A 186 -2.05 4.51 1.45
C GLN A 186 -1.62 5.89 1.99
N ASP A 187 -0.51 6.38 1.47
CA ASP A 187 0.02 7.73 1.62
C ASP A 187 0.33 8.23 3.04
N GLY A 188 0.57 7.31 3.98
CA GLY A 188 1.08 7.67 5.31
C GLY A 188 2.40 8.49 5.27
N VAL A 189 3.11 8.47 4.14
CA VAL A 189 4.29 9.28 3.88
C VAL A 189 4.03 10.80 4.03
N ILE A 190 2.81 11.25 3.84
CA ILE A 190 2.37 12.65 4.04
C ILE A 190 2.76 13.15 5.44
N ASP A 191 2.60 12.30 6.44
CA ASP A 191 2.89 12.66 7.83
C ASP A 191 4.38 12.59 8.20
N THR A 192 5.21 11.95 7.38
CA THR A 192 6.62 11.68 7.70
C THR A 192 7.61 12.55 6.91
N LEU A 193 7.33 12.88 5.66
CA LEU A 193 8.24 13.61 4.80
C LEU A 193 7.86 15.08 4.64
N ASN A 194 8.85 15.97 4.69
CA ASN A 194 8.64 17.42 4.61
C ASN A 194 8.11 17.89 3.25
N CYS A 195 8.41 17.15 2.18
CA CYS A 195 7.88 17.47 0.85
C CYS A 195 6.35 17.35 0.74
N PHE A 196 5.70 16.67 1.70
CA PHE A 196 4.24 16.51 1.78
C PHE A 196 3.59 17.27 2.94
N ALA A 197 4.33 18.12 3.66
CA ALA A 197 3.86 18.74 4.93
C ALA A 197 2.54 19.52 4.81
N LEU A 198 2.16 20.01 3.62
CA LEU A 198 0.89 20.71 3.41
C LEU A 198 -0.34 19.81 3.49
N GLY A 199 -0.18 18.49 3.35
CA GLY A 199 -1.27 17.53 3.47
C GLY A 199 -1.55 17.02 4.89
N ARG A 200 -0.87 17.55 5.92
CA ARG A 200 -1.00 17.09 7.31
C ARG A 200 -2.18 17.76 8.05
N PRO A 201 -2.85 17.06 9.00
CA PRO A 201 -2.64 15.65 9.37
C PRO A 201 -3.22 14.71 8.32
N GLY A 202 -2.44 13.70 7.97
CA GLY A 202 -2.76 12.69 6.97
C GLY A 202 -3.17 11.33 7.55
N PRO A 203 -2.83 10.22 6.85
CA PRO A 203 -3.28 8.88 7.21
C PRO A 203 -2.70 8.31 8.52
N LEU A 204 -1.44 8.64 8.90
CA LEU A 204 -0.82 8.01 10.07
C LEU A 204 -1.57 8.27 11.38
N PRO A 205 -1.97 9.50 11.74
CA PRO A 205 -2.78 9.74 12.93
C PRO A 205 -4.11 8.99 12.91
N ALA A 206 -4.73 8.82 11.74
CA ALA A 206 -5.96 8.04 11.61
C ALA A 206 -5.74 6.54 11.90
N ILE A 207 -4.65 5.97 11.38
CA ILE A 207 -4.22 4.59 11.66
C ILE A 207 -3.96 4.40 13.15
N GLU A 208 -3.19 5.30 13.77
CA GLU A 208 -2.86 5.23 15.19
C GLU A 208 -4.10 5.30 16.08
N ASP A 209 -5.07 6.14 15.71
CA ASP A 209 -6.32 6.26 16.45
C ASP A 209 -7.22 5.03 16.25
N PHE A 210 -7.30 4.51 15.04
CA PHE A 210 -8.04 3.29 14.73
C PHE A 210 -7.51 2.09 15.53
N LEU A 211 -6.20 1.87 15.58
CA LEU A 211 -5.59 0.73 16.26
C LEU A 211 -5.82 0.71 17.79
N LYS A 212 -6.09 1.87 18.42
CA LYS A 212 -6.41 1.93 19.85
C LYS A 212 -7.72 1.21 20.20
N SER A 213 -8.67 1.20 19.27
CA SER A 213 -10.01 0.62 19.46
C SER A 213 -10.23 -0.70 18.72
N HIS A 214 -9.25 -1.13 17.89
CA HIS A 214 -9.35 -2.32 17.06
C HIS A 214 -8.17 -3.28 17.27
N PRO A 215 -8.11 -3.98 18.43
CA PRO A 215 -7.01 -4.88 18.77
C PRO A 215 -6.91 -6.11 17.84
N GLU A 216 -7.94 -6.36 17.04
CA GLU A 216 -7.93 -7.39 16.00
C GLU A 216 -7.08 -7.02 14.78
N PHE A 217 -6.53 -5.80 14.71
CA PHE A 217 -5.61 -5.35 13.68
C PHE A 217 -4.22 -5.07 14.24
N GLU A 218 -3.21 -5.43 13.48
CA GLU A 218 -1.81 -5.12 13.76
C GLU A 218 -1.12 -4.56 12.52
N VAL A 219 -0.06 -3.76 12.73
CA VAL A 219 0.77 -3.27 11.62
C VAL A 219 1.72 -4.38 11.18
N ASP A 220 1.66 -4.78 9.91
CA ASP A 220 2.64 -5.65 9.29
C ASP A 220 3.89 -4.82 8.91
N CYS A 221 4.87 -4.81 9.82
CA CYS A 221 6.10 -4.04 9.63
C CYS A 221 6.94 -4.57 8.47
N ASP A 222 6.92 -5.88 8.19
CA ASP A 222 7.71 -6.48 7.11
C ASP A 222 7.22 -5.98 5.74
N ARG A 223 5.91 -5.82 5.56
CA ARG A 223 5.35 -5.22 4.34
C ARG A 223 5.60 -3.72 4.26
N CYS A 224 5.47 -3.00 5.37
CA CYS A 224 5.75 -1.56 5.41
C CYS A 224 7.21 -1.24 5.02
N ASP A 225 8.16 -2.09 5.40
CA ASP A 225 9.59 -1.91 5.16
C ASP A 225 10.13 -2.81 4.03
N ARG A 226 9.27 -3.47 3.25
CA ARG A 226 9.62 -4.50 2.26
C ARG A 226 10.75 -4.09 1.31
N PHE A 227 10.75 -2.83 0.86
CA PHE A 227 11.76 -2.26 -0.03
C PHE A 227 12.43 -1.00 0.57
N LEU A 228 12.37 -0.79 1.89
CA LEU A 228 12.89 0.38 2.63
C LEU A 228 12.20 1.70 2.29
N ILE A 229 11.63 1.83 1.11
CA ILE A 229 11.00 3.03 0.60
C ILE A 229 9.57 2.68 0.18
N SER A 230 8.62 3.12 0.98
CA SER A 230 7.19 2.95 0.75
C SER A 230 6.45 4.27 0.97
N HIS A 231 5.40 4.51 0.19
CA HIS A 231 4.43 5.59 0.41
C HIS A 231 3.51 5.31 1.60
N HIS A 232 3.49 4.06 2.09
CA HIS A 232 2.53 3.57 3.06
C HIS A 232 3.18 3.16 4.39
N PRO A 233 4.01 4.02 5.04
CA PRO A 233 4.58 3.69 6.34
C PRO A 233 3.45 3.38 7.32
N ARG A 234 3.54 2.24 8.02
CA ARG A 234 2.51 1.70 8.94
C ARG A 234 1.14 1.44 8.30
N GLY A 235 1.02 1.55 6.96
CA GLY A 235 -0.27 1.42 6.26
C GLY A 235 -0.77 -0.01 6.08
N TRP A 236 0.08 -1.02 6.20
CA TRP A 236 -0.32 -2.42 6.09
C TRP A 236 -0.90 -2.93 7.41
N LEU A 237 -2.23 -2.96 7.51
CA LEU A 237 -2.97 -3.42 8.68
C LEU A 237 -3.47 -4.84 8.43
N ARG A 238 -2.85 -5.81 9.11
CA ARG A 238 -3.26 -7.22 9.07
C ARG A 238 -4.41 -7.45 10.04
N ARG A 239 -5.48 -8.07 9.59
CA ARG A 239 -6.51 -8.57 10.50
C ARG A 239 -6.08 -9.92 11.07
N CYS A 240 -5.89 -9.99 12.40
CA CYS A 240 -5.47 -11.19 13.11
C CYS A 240 -6.54 -12.28 13.05
N GLU A 241 -6.14 -13.54 13.04
CA GLU A 241 -7.05 -14.65 13.28
C GLU A 241 -7.47 -14.67 14.76
N ARG A 242 -8.73 -15.00 15.04
CA ARG A 242 -9.33 -14.87 16.39
C ARG A 242 -8.72 -15.75 17.49
N ASP A 243 -7.76 -16.62 17.20
CA ASP A 243 -7.29 -17.67 18.11
C ASP A 243 -6.06 -17.33 18.96
N ARG A 244 -5.67 -16.04 19.12
CA ARG A 244 -4.58 -15.66 20.06
C ARG A 244 -5.04 -14.99 21.36
N ALA A 245 -6.31 -14.78 21.57
CA ALA A 245 -6.82 -14.30 22.84
C ALA A 245 -7.60 -15.41 23.53
N LEU A 246 -6.97 -16.15 24.41
CA LEU A 246 -7.46 -16.92 25.55
C LEU A 246 -6.63 -18.20 25.73
N VAL A 247 -5.30 -18.05 25.88
CA VAL A 247 -4.55 -18.95 26.73
C VAL A 247 -4.39 -18.21 28.05
N ASP A 248 -5.33 -18.45 28.94
CA ASP A 248 -5.29 -18.10 30.34
C ASP A 248 -3.99 -18.68 30.93
N PRO A 249 -3.12 -17.90 31.59
CA PRO A 249 -2.03 -18.48 32.38
C PRO A 249 -2.65 -18.96 33.67
N GLY A 250 -2.96 -20.28 33.72
CA GLY A 250 -3.24 -20.97 34.96
C GLY A 250 -2.02 -21.05 35.86
#